data_7031d8cf76f2449f8c9ae16c06579715
#
_entry.id   7031d8cf76f2449f8c9ae16c06579715
#
_cell.length_a   1.000
_cell.length_b   1.000
_cell.length_c   1.000
_cell.angle_alpha   90.00
_cell.angle_beta   90.00
_cell.angle_gamma   90.00
#
_symmetry.space_group_name_H-M   'P 1'
#
loop_
_entity.id
_entity.type
_entity.pdbx_description
1 polymer ?
#
loop_
_entity_poly.entity_id
_entity_poly.type
_entity_poly.pdbx_seq_one_letter_code
_entity_poly.pdbx_strand_id
1 'polypeptide(L)'
;MAPQQRHEVRRLQELVTALGTAAEGAAAFPAGDIFPRDEIQAGAFVAEHPAWDGRGIKVAIFDTGVDPGAGGLAVTSDGLPKIVDCVDATGSGDVDTSTVLEGSNAGGAAELRGLTGRTLLVPSAESCPAFTNPSGRWHVGMLSAFHLFPGGLVARLRSARQDAWDESQRQLEQRLEAEIAAAAASEETDSEALADLRLRLDEARALDTGADPGPIFDVLAWHDGDQWKAAVDTTEAGDLAECVPMSDFKVAQEWSTFGPSGDAPDSWLLNYNLNIWHEGNIVEVVTNAGAHGTHVAATTAGYFPDQPELNGIAPGAQLVSVKIGDSRLG
;
A
#
# COMPACT_ATOMS: atom_id res chain seq x y z
N MET A 1 -3.54 -5.62 -18.24
CA MET A 1 -4.11 -5.81 -16.90
C MET A 1 -4.06 -7.27 -16.54
N ALA A 2 -3.37 -7.60 -15.44
CA ALA A 2 -3.32 -8.95 -14.91
C ALA A 2 -4.73 -9.45 -14.54
N PRO A 3 -5.01 -10.78 -14.60
CA PRO A 3 -6.34 -11.32 -14.29
C PRO A 3 -6.86 -10.92 -12.90
N GLN A 4 -5.99 -10.79 -11.90
CA GLN A 4 -6.32 -10.32 -10.55
C GLN A 4 -6.78 -8.86 -10.53
N GLN A 5 -6.12 -7.96 -11.25
CA GLN A 5 -6.54 -6.54 -11.36
C GLN A 5 -7.92 -6.40 -12.00
N ARG A 6 -8.28 -7.24 -12.98
CA ARG A 6 -9.64 -7.24 -13.56
C ARG A 6 -10.70 -7.72 -12.57
N HIS A 7 -10.34 -8.64 -11.69
CA HIS A 7 -11.26 -9.15 -10.68
C HIS A 7 -11.52 -8.10 -9.58
N GLU A 8 -10.50 -7.38 -9.20
CA GLU A 8 -10.55 -6.36 -8.16
C GLU A 8 -11.24 -5.08 -8.64
N VAL A 9 -10.96 -4.63 -9.86
CA VAL A 9 -11.69 -3.51 -10.50
C VAL A 9 -13.17 -3.84 -10.65
N ARG A 10 -13.52 -5.07 -11.05
CA ARG A 10 -14.90 -5.50 -11.15
C ARG A 10 -15.58 -5.53 -9.79
N ARG A 11 -14.89 -5.98 -8.74
CA ARG A 11 -15.40 -6.05 -7.38
C ARG A 11 -15.61 -4.65 -6.77
N LEU A 12 -14.69 -3.71 -7.02
CA LEU A 12 -14.85 -2.31 -6.64
C LEU A 12 -16.03 -1.65 -7.38
N GLN A 13 -16.23 -1.96 -8.65
CA GLN A 13 -17.39 -1.50 -9.41
C GLN A 13 -18.70 -2.07 -8.85
N GLU A 14 -18.72 -3.34 -8.46
CA GLU A 14 -19.87 -3.98 -7.81
C GLU A 14 -20.15 -3.37 -6.42
N LEU A 15 -19.11 -3.03 -5.64
CA LEU A 15 -19.25 -2.34 -4.35
C LEU A 15 -19.78 -0.90 -4.51
N VAL A 16 -19.26 -0.15 -5.46
CA VAL A 16 -19.74 1.21 -5.79
C VAL A 16 -21.21 1.13 -6.24
N THR A 17 -21.58 0.13 -7.03
CA THR A 17 -22.96 -0.11 -7.45
C THR A 17 -23.84 -0.50 -6.25
N ALA A 18 -23.35 -1.35 -5.35
CA ALA A 18 -24.07 -1.76 -4.14
C ALA A 18 -24.25 -0.60 -3.14
N LEU A 19 -23.26 0.26 -2.99
CA LEU A 19 -23.36 1.49 -2.19
C LEU A 19 -24.34 2.49 -2.82
N GLY A 20 -24.40 2.55 -4.16
CA GLY A 20 -25.38 3.36 -4.90
C GLY A 20 -26.82 2.86 -4.72
N THR A 21 -27.04 1.53 -4.61
CA THR A 21 -28.39 0.93 -4.43
C THR A 21 -28.85 0.93 -2.96
N ALA A 22 -27.94 1.03 -1.98
CA ALA A 22 -28.28 1.15 -0.56
C ALA A 22 -28.80 2.55 -0.17
N ALA A 23 -28.73 3.52 -1.07
CA ALA A 23 -29.12 4.92 -0.85
C ALA A 23 -30.51 5.28 -1.42
N GLU A 24 -31.40 4.31 -1.68
CA GLU A 24 -32.78 4.58 -2.01
C GLU A 24 -33.51 5.17 -0.79
N GLY A 25 -33.38 6.49 -0.60
CA GLY A 25 -34.01 7.25 0.49
C GLY A 25 -33.17 8.39 1.05
N ALA A 26 -31.87 8.42 0.85
CA ALA A 26 -31.05 9.60 1.10
C ALA A 26 -31.15 10.52 -0.14
N ALA A 27 -31.47 11.80 0.06
CA ALA A 27 -31.38 12.78 -1.03
C ALA A 27 -30.01 12.64 -1.68
N ALA A 28 -29.97 12.33 -2.99
CA ALA A 28 -28.73 12.18 -3.71
C ALA A 28 -27.91 13.45 -3.50
N PHE A 29 -26.66 13.30 -3.07
CA PHE A 29 -25.75 14.43 -2.92
C PHE A 29 -25.66 15.14 -4.28
N PRO A 30 -25.87 16.49 -4.34
CA PRO A 30 -25.93 17.19 -5.61
C PRO A 30 -24.53 17.28 -6.23
N ALA A 31 -24.06 16.17 -6.80
CA ALA A 31 -22.73 16.04 -7.38
C ALA A 31 -22.50 17.06 -8.51
N GLY A 32 -23.55 17.44 -9.25
CA GLY A 32 -23.49 18.45 -10.31
C GLY A 32 -23.14 19.86 -9.83
N ASP A 33 -23.47 20.20 -8.58
CA ASP A 33 -23.22 21.55 -8.04
C ASP A 33 -21.80 21.72 -7.46
N ILE A 34 -20.99 20.65 -7.41
CA ILE A 34 -19.64 20.69 -6.82
C ILE A 34 -18.56 20.92 -7.87
N PHE A 35 -18.82 20.51 -9.11
CA PHE A 35 -17.85 20.66 -10.19
C PHE A 35 -18.13 21.95 -10.96
N PRO A 36 -17.20 22.92 -11.01
CA PRO A 36 -17.41 24.23 -11.66
C PRO A 36 -17.34 24.13 -13.20
N ARG A 37 -17.82 23.02 -13.79
CA ARG A 37 -17.76 22.79 -15.25
C ARG A 37 -18.70 23.71 -16.01
N ASP A 38 -19.88 23.93 -15.47
CA ASP A 38 -20.92 24.75 -16.13
C ASP A 38 -20.58 26.22 -16.00
N GLU A 39 -20.08 26.69 -14.86
CA GLU A 39 -19.65 28.09 -14.66
C GLU A 39 -18.52 28.49 -15.60
N ILE A 40 -17.57 27.59 -15.88
CA ILE A 40 -16.48 27.86 -16.83
C ILE A 40 -16.78 27.39 -18.25
N GLN A 41 -18.00 26.87 -18.49
CA GLN A 41 -18.47 26.37 -19.78
C GLN A 41 -17.64 25.21 -20.39
N ALA A 42 -16.89 24.50 -19.56
CA ALA A 42 -16.03 23.41 -20.04
C ALA A 42 -16.83 22.27 -20.68
N GLY A 43 -17.99 21.92 -20.08
CA GLY A 43 -18.88 20.89 -20.65
C GLY A 43 -19.41 21.29 -22.05
N ALA A 44 -19.85 22.51 -22.22
CA ALA A 44 -20.33 23.06 -23.51
C ALA A 44 -19.19 23.05 -24.55
N PHE A 45 -18.00 23.51 -24.15
CA PHE A 45 -16.82 23.52 -25.02
C PHE A 45 -16.45 22.15 -25.54
N VAL A 46 -16.36 21.14 -24.65
CA VAL A 46 -16.04 19.75 -25.06
C VAL A 46 -17.16 19.14 -25.91
N ALA A 47 -18.43 19.49 -25.63
CA ALA A 47 -19.56 19.03 -26.47
C ALA A 47 -19.49 19.61 -27.89
N GLU A 48 -19.08 20.87 -28.04
CA GLU A 48 -18.90 21.52 -29.35
C GLU A 48 -17.62 21.01 -30.06
N HIS A 49 -16.57 20.72 -29.27
CA HIS A 49 -15.25 20.30 -29.77
C HIS A 49 -14.79 18.98 -29.13
N PRO A 50 -15.40 17.82 -29.44
CA PRO A 50 -15.14 16.55 -28.75
C PRO A 50 -13.68 16.05 -28.85
N ALA A 51 -12.92 16.51 -29.81
CA ALA A 51 -11.50 16.19 -29.94
C ALA A 51 -10.58 17.09 -29.09
N TRP A 52 -11.11 18.14 -28.46
CA TRP A 52 -10.35 19.12 -27.69
C TRP A 52 -10.57 18.94 -26.19
N ASP A 53 -10.61 17.72 -25.77
CA ASP A 53 -10.84 17.27 -24.39
C ASP A 53 -9.54 17.03 -23.60
N GLY A 54 -8.42 17.57 -24.07
CA GLY A 54 -7.10 17.41 -23.45
C GLY A 54 -6.30 16.22 -23.98
N ARG A 55 -6.83 15.44 -24.94
CA ARG A 55 -6.07 14.29 -25.52
C ARG A 55 -4.75 14.75 -26.13
N GLY A 56 -3.69 13.95 -25.88
CA GLY A 56 -2.32 14.25 -26.30
C GLY A 56 -1.60 15.26 -25.37
N ILE A 57 -2.25 15.77 -24.33
CA ILE A 57 -1.64 16.65 -23.34
C ILE A 57 -1.31 15.84 -22.08
N LYS A 58 -0.17 16.11 -21.46
CA LYS A 58 0.21 15.61 -20.15
C LYS A 58 0.18 16.76 -19.14
N VAL A 59 -0.51 16.56 -18.01
CA VAL A 59 -0.62 17.51 -16.91
C VAL A 59 0.10 16.95 -15.70
N ALA A 60 1.08 17.68 -15.16
CA ALA A 60 1.75 17.31 -13.92
C ALA A 60 0.99 17.90 -12.72
N ILE A 61 0.68 17.07 -11.76
CA ILE A 61 0.02 17.41 -10.50
C ILE A 61 1.10 17.38 -9.38
N PHE A 62 1.52 18.55 -8.94
CA PHE A 62 2.46 18.73 -7.82
C PHE A 62 1.65 18.93 -6.54
N ASP A 63 1.42 17.84 -5.79
CA ASP A 63 0.50 17.84 -4.66
C ASP A 63 0.86 16.75 -3.63
N THR A 64 -0.10 16.26 -2.87
CA THR A 64 0.05 15.18 -1.88
C THR A 64 0.22 13.79 -2.49
N GLY A 65 0.36 13.67 -3.80
CA GLY A 65 0.31 12.43 -4.55
C GLY A 65 -1.09 12.10 -5.06
N VAL A 66 -1.16 11.28 -6.10
CA VAL A 66 -2.41 10.84 -6.71
C VAL A 66 -2.54 9.33 -6.51
N ASP A 67 -3.70 8.89 -6.06
CA ASP A 67 -4.03 7.47 -5.93
C ASP A 67 -4.29 6.86 -7.32
N PRO A 68 -3.45 5.93 -7.81
CA PRO A 68 -3.64 5.31 -9.12
C PRO A 68 -4.84 4.36 -9.18
N GLY A 69 -5.37 3.94 -8.03
CA GLY A 69 -6.57 3.10 -7.93
C GLY A 69 -7.87 3.88 -7.87
N ALA A 70 -7.83 5.22 -7.82
CA ALA A 70 -9.02 6.04 -7.69
C ALA A 70 -9.93 5.96 -8.93
N GLY A 71 -11.24 5.97 -8.68
CA GLY A 71 -12.25 5.99 -9.75
C GLY A 71 -12.07 7.17 -10.70
N GLY A 72 -12.25 6.92 -12.00
CA GLY A 72 -12.07 7.93 -13.05
C GLY A 72 -10.62 8.23 -13.43
N LEU A 73 -9.62 7.63 -12.75
CA LEU A 73 -8.20 7.84 -13.03
C LEU A 73 -7.49 6.64 -13.68
N ALA A 74 -8.26 5.66 -14.18
CA ALA A 74 -7.69 4.49 -14.84
C ALA A 74 -7.30 4.76 -16.30
N VAL A 75 -8.20 5.38 -17.07
CA VAL A 75 -8.01 5.62 -18.50
C VAL A 75 -8.46 7.01 -18.93
N THR A 76 -7.92 7.48 -20.05
CA THR A 76 -8.37 8.71 -20.74
C THR A 76 -9.62 8.44 -21.57
N SER A 77 -10.27 9.50 -22.06
CA SER A 77 -11.43 9.39 -22.96
C SER A 77 -11.16 8.64 -24.27
N ASP A 78 -9.90 8.55 -24.69
CA ASP A 78 -9.45 7.79 -25.86
C ASP A 78 -8.78 6.45 -25.50
N GLY A 79 -8.90 6.01 -24.23
CA GLY A 79 -8.51 4.67 -23.77
C GLY A 79 -7.04 4.46 -23.43
N LEU A 80 -6.24 5.53 -23.37
CA LEU A 80 -4.85 5.46 -22.90
C LEU A 80 -4.78 5.38 -21.37
N PRO A 81 -3.67 4.88 -20.77
CA PRO A 81 -3.46 5.00 -19.34
C PRO A 81 -3.57 6.46 -18.86
N LYS A 82 -4.39 6.72 -17.83
CA LYS A 82 -4.60 8.05 -17.32
C LYS A 82 -3.34 8.60 -16.64
N ILE A 83 -2.78 7.85 -15.71
CA ILE A 83 -1.57 8.23 -14.99
C ILE A 83 -0.40 7.51 -15.67
N VAL A 84 0.54 8.29 -16.18
CA VAL A 84 1.70 7.76 -16.92
C VAL A 84 2.97 7.71 -16.10
N ASP A 85 3.00 8.46 -15.00
CA ASP A 85 4.11 8.43 -14.03
C ASP A 85 3.63 8.86 -12.64
N CYS A 86 4.19 8.24 -11.60
CA CYS A 86 3.96 8.56 -10.20
C CYS A 86 5.29 8.58 -9.47
N VAL A 87 5.71 9.74 -8.96
CA VAL A 87 6.98 9.92 -8.24
C VAL A 87 6.78 10.61 -6.90
N ASP A 88 7.65 10.30 -5.94
CA ASP A 88 7.72 10.96 -4.64
C ASP A 88 8.93 11.89 -4.56
N ALA A 89 8.74 13.19 -4.79
CA ALA A 89 9.80 14.19 -4.70
C ALA A 89 10.14 14.58 -3.25
N THR A 90 9.49 13.99 -2.24
CA THR A 90 9.80 14.23 -0.83
C THR A 90 10.88 13.28 -0.29
N GLY A 91 11.12 12.17 -0.98
CA GLY A 91 12.00 11.10 -0.54
C GLY A 91 11.45 10.29 0.65
N SER A 92 10.17 10.47 1.03
CA SER A 92 9.59 9.78 2.20
C SER A 92 9.48 8.27 2.00
N GLY A 93 9.41 7.82 0.75
CA GLY A 93 9.30 6.41 0.39
C GLY A 93 10.59 5.81 -0.16
N ASP A 94 11.72 6.53 -0.12
CA ASP A 94 13.00 6.02 -0.60
C ASP A 94 13.55 4.95 0.36
N VAL A 95 13.74 3.76 -0.18
CA VAL A 95 14.30 2.62 0.52
C VAL A 95 15.70 2.34 -0.04
N ASP A 96 16.71 2.40 0.81
CA ASP A 96 18.06 1.95 0.46
C ASP A 96 18.09 0.43 0.32
N THR A 97 18.21 -0.04 -0.91
CA THR A 97 18.30 -1.45 -1.30
C THR A 97 19.70 -1.78 -1.85
N SER A 98 20.74 -0.99 -1.51
CA SER A 98 22.11 -1.21 -1.95
C SER A 98 22.77 -2.47 -1.38
N THR A 99 22.21 -3.03 -0.30
CA THR A 99 22.66 -4.33 0.24
C THR A 99 22.21 -5.45 -0.68
N VAL A 100 23.19 -6.24 -1.18
CA VAL A 100 22.91 -7.33 -2.12
C VAL A 100 23.18 -8.68 -1.45
N LEU A 101 22.17 -9.55 -1.51
CA LEU A 101 22.28 -10.96 -1.10
C LEU A 101 22.33 -11.85 -2.34
N GLU A 102 23.01 -12.98 -2.23
CA GLU A 102 23.09 -13.98 -3.30
C GLU A 102 22.22 -15.18 -2.94
N GLY A 103 21.42 -15.64 -3.89
CA GLY A 103 20.55 -16.79 -3.76
C GLY A 103 19.84 -17.12 -5.06
N SER A 104 19.93 -18.36 -5.51
CA SER A 104 19.25 -18.79 -6.74
C SER A 104 17.89 -19.40 -6.41
N ASN A 105 16.86 -18.98 -7.12
CA ASN A 105 15.53 -19.59 -7.07
C ASN A 105 15.16 -20.35 -8.36
N ALA A 106 16.13 -20.68 -9.21
CA ALA A 106 15.91 -21.36 -10.49
C ALA A 106 15.47 -22.84 -10.33
N GLY A 107 15.93 -23.53 -9.27
CA GLY A 107 15.62 -24.96 -9.02
C GLY A 107 14.81 -25.21 -7.74
N GLY A 108 14.26 -24.17 -7.14
CA GLY A 108 13.50 -24.23 -5.90
C GLY A 108 13.34 -22.85 -5.28
N ALA A 109 12.64 -22.75 -4.15
CA ALA A 109 12.57 -21.49 -3.41
C ALA A 109 13.94 -21.09 -2.85
N ALA A 110 14.24 -19.81 -2.79
CA ALA A 110 15.43 -19.29 -2.12
C ALA A 110 15.08 -18.75 -0.73
N GLU A 111 15.97 -18.97 0.24
CA GLU A 111 15.89 -18.36 1.56
C GLU A 111 16.92 -17.24 1.67
N LEU A 112 16.46 -16.05 2.02
CA LEU A 112 17.33 -14.89 2.23
C LEU A 112 17.12 -14.36 3.66
N ARG A 113 18.14 -13.68 4.20
CA ARG A 113 18.01 -13.00 5.49
C ARG A 113 17.77 -11.52 5.26
N GLY A 114 16.53 -11.06 5.45
CA GLY A 114 16.17 -9.65 5.33
C GLY A 114 16.87 -8.75 6.34
N LEU A 115 16.89 -7.45 6.07
CA LEU A 115 17.50 -6.46 6.98
C LEU A 115 16.70 -6.30 8.28
N THR A 116 15.42 -6.62 8.28
CA THR A 116 14.58 -6.70 9.50
C THR A 116 14.98 -7.86 10.40
N GLY A 117 15.78 -8.79 9.90
CA GLY A 117 16.13 -10.04 10.56
C GLY A 117 15.15 -11.19 10.29
N ARG A 118 14.11 -10.99 9.47
CA ARG A 118 13.21 -12.08 9.02
C ARG A 118 13.91 -12.96 8.00
N THR A 119 13.48 -14.21 7.94
CA THR A 119 13.81 -15.10 6.83
C THR A 119 12.79 -14.83 5.71
N LEU A 120 13.28 -14.48 4.54
CA LEU A 120 12.48 -14.17 3.35
C LEU A 120 12.47 -15.42 2.46
N LEU A 121 11.29 -15.99 2.24
CA LEU A 121 11.08 -17.13 1.37
C LEU A 121 10.71 -16.60 -0.03
N VAL A 122 11.68 -16.60 -0.93
CA VAL A 122 11.48 -16.22 -2.33
C VAL A 122 10.96 -17.42 -3.10
N PRO A 123 9.79 -17.37 -3.73
CA PRO A 123 9.25 -18.49 -4.47
C PRO A 123 10.16 -18.87 -5.65
N SER A 124 10.09 -20.14 -6.07
CA SER A 124 10.84 -20.58 -7.25
C SER A 124 10.32 -19.87 -8.51
N ALA A 125 11.22 -19.62 -9.46
CA ALA A 125 10.87 -19.06 -10.75
C ALA A 125 9.88 -19.95 -11.54
N GLU A 126 9.85 -21.26 -11.27
CA GLU A 126 8.89 -22.18 -11.87
C GLU A 126 7.47 -22.01 -11.30
N SER A 127 7.35 -21.83 -9.97
CA SER A 127 6.05 -21.66 -9.31
C SER A 127 5.51 -20.25 -9.45
N CYS A 128 6.38 -19.26 -9.47
CA CYS A 128 6.02 -17.85 -9.62
C CYS A 128 6.99 -17.15 -10.59
N PRO A 129 6.70 -17.13 -11.91
CA PRO A 129 7.59 -16.54 -12.94
C PRO A 129 7.90 -15.06 -12.72
N ALA A 130 7.04 -14.34 -11.97
CA ALA A 130 7.28 -12.94 -11.64
C ALA A 130 8.52 -12.72 -10.77
N PHE A 131 8.99 -13.75 -10.03
CA PHE A 131 10.22 -13.74 -9.25
C PHE A 131 11.44 -14.31 -10.00
N THR A 132 11.36 -14.44 -11.33
CA THR A 132 12.53 -14.85 -12.12
C THR A 132 13.70 -13.91 -11.88
N ASN A 133 14.83 -14.45 -11.44
CA ASN A 133 16.07 -13.69 -11.21
C ASN A 133 17.27 -14.48 -11.76
N PRO A 134 17.65 -14.27 -13.02
CA PRO A 134 18.76 -15.02 -13.66
C PRO A 134 20.11 -14.77 -12.98
N SER A 135 20.27 -13.60 -12.37
CA SER A 135 21.54 -13.22 -11.72
C SER A 135 21.73 -13.88 -10.35
N GLY A 136 20.64 -14.28 -9.69
CA GLY A 136 20.64 -14.73 -8.30
C GLY A 136 21.01 -13.63 -7.30
N ARG A 137 21.05 -12.36 -7.72
CA ARG A 137 21.37 -11.21 -6.86
C ARG A 137 20.08 -10.50 -6.45
N TRP A 138 19.90 -10.34 -5.16
CA TRP A 138 18.72 -9.72 -4.55
C TRP A 138 19.15 -8.48 -3.78
N HIS A 139 18.69 -7.33 -4.22
CA HIS A 139 18.84 -6.07 -3.51
C HIS A 139 17.81 -6.03 -2.39
N VAL A 140 18.23 -5.78 -1.15
CA VAL A 140 17.36 -5.81 0.02
C VAL A 140 17.41 -4.51 0.80
N GLY A 141 16.26 -4.09 1.28
CA GLY A 141 16.08 -2.91 2.09
C GLY A 141 14.98 -3.11 3.13
N MET A 142 14.74 -2.11 3.96
CA MET A 142 13.63 -2.09 4.90
C MET A 142 12.92 -0.74 4.89
N LEU A 143 11.59 -0.77 5.01
CA LEU A 143 10.72 0.40 4.98
C LEU A 143 9.96 0.52 6.30
N SER A 144 10.10 1.65 6.99
CA SER A 144 9.24 1.98 8.14
C SER A 144 7.94 2.61 7.65
N ALA A 145 6.83 1.86 7.79
CA ALA A 145 5.54 2.25 7.24
C ALA A 145 5.00 3.58 7.81
N PHE A 146 5.22 3.85 9.10
CA PHE A 146 4.69 5.06 9.73
C PHE A 146 5.35 6.36 9.24
N HIS A 147 6.51 6.29 8.61
CA HIS A 147 7.11 7.45 7.95
C HIS A 147 6.46 7.76 6.59
N LEU A 148 5.84 6.76 5.99
CA LEU A 148 5.24 6.84 4.67
C LEU A 148 3.73 7.11 4.72
N PHE A 149 3.04 6.60 5.74
CA PHE A 149 1.59 6.59 5.81
C PHE A 149 1.00 7.95 6.22
N PRO A 150 -0.20 8.30 5.69
CA PRO A 150 -0.96 9.46 6.15
C PRO A 150 -1.22 9.42 7.65
N GLY A 151 -1.13 10.58 8.33
CA GLY A 151 -1.24 10.67 9.79
C GLY A 151 -2.52 10.07 10.39
N GLY A 152 -3.65 10.18 9.70
CA GLY A 152 -4.91 9.55 10.11
C GLY A 152 -4.85 8.02 10.10
N LEU A 153 -4.17 7.41 9.11
CA LEU A 153 -3.94 5.98 9.06
C LEU A 153 -2.98 5.54 10.18
N VAL A 154 -1.89 6.28 10.38
CA VAL A 154 -0.92 6.02 11.47
C VAL A 154 -1.61 6.03 12.83
N ALA A 155 -2.47 7.02 13.12
CA ALA A 155 -3.20 7.09 14.38
C ALA A 155 -4.12 5.88 14.60
N ARG A 156 -4.85 5.48 13.55
CA ARG A 156 -5.73 4.30 13.60
C ARG A 156 -4.95 3.01 13.83
N LEU A 157 -3.85 2.82 13.12
CA LEU A 157 -3.02 1.61 13.24
C LEU A 157 -2.35 1.54 14.61
N ARG A 158 -1.84 2.66 15.16
CA ARG A 158 -1.30 2.69 16.52
C ARG A 158 -2.33 2.29 17.56
N SER A 159 -3.56 2.81 17.46
CA SER A 159 -4.63 2.43 18.37
C SER A 159 -4.92 0.93 18.30
N ALA A 160 -5.08 0.37 17.10
CA ALA A 160 -5.36 -1.05 16.93
C ALA A 160 -4.20 -1.94 17.43
N ARG A 161 -2.96 -1.54 17.21
CA ARG A 161 -1.77 -2.27 17.70
C ARG A 161 -1.66 -2.20 19.21
N GLN A 162 -1.97 -1.05 19.82
CA GLN A 162 -2.01 -0.90 21.28
C GLN A 162 -3.10 -1.79 21.88
N ASP A 163 -4.31 -1.79 21.32
CA ASP A 163 -5.41 -2.64 21.79
C ASP A 163 -5.04 -4.13 21.74
N ALA A 164 -4.39 -4.57 20.64
CA ALA A 164 -3.92 -5.95 20.48
C ALA A 164 -2.80 -6.31 21.47
N TRP A 165 -1.89 -5.36 21.74
CA TRP A 165 -0.85 -5.52 22.75
C TRP A 165 -1.45 -5.67 24.14
N ASP A 166 -2.34 -4.75 24.55
CA ASP A 166 -2.98 -4.76 25.86
C ASP A 166 -3.76 -6.06 26.08
N GLU A 167 -4.39 -6.59 25.04
CA GLU A 167 -5.06 -7.90 25.12
C GLU A 167 -4.06 -9.05 25.28
N SER A 168 -2.95 -9.04 24.52
CA SER A 168 -1.90 -10.06 24.63
C SER A 168 -1.25 -10.06 26.02
N GLN A 169 -1.01 -8.87 26.58
CA GLN A 169 -0.50 -8.70 27.93
C GLN A 169 -1.46 -9.27 28.97
N ARG A 170 -2.74 -8.93 28.91
CA ARG A 170 -3.75 -9.49 29.81
C ARG A 170 -3.81 -11.01 29.76
N GLN A 171 -3.74 -11.60 28.56
CA GLN A 171 -3.75 -13.04 28.40
C GLN A 171 -2.48 -13.72 28.97
N LEU A 172 -1.32 -13.09 28.78
CA LEU A 172 -0.05 -13.58 29.37
C LEU A 172 -0.10 -13.52 30.90
N GLU A 173 -0.54 -12.42 31.49
CA GLU A 173 -0.69 -12.26 32.93
C GLU A 173 -1.65 -13.31 33.52
N GLN A 174 -2.83 -13.46 32.93
CA GLN A 174 -3.82 -14.45 33.37
C GLN A 174 -3.27 -15.89 33.30
N ARG A 175 -2.52 -16.20 32.25
CA ARG A 175 -1.88 -17.52 32.13
C ARG A 175 -0.84 -17.73 33.21
N LEU A 176 0.06 -16.78 33.44
CA LEU A 176 1.08 -16.87 34.49
C LEU A 176 0.46 -16.91 35.89
N GLU A 177 -0.58 -16.15 36.17
CA GLU A 177 -1.32 -16.21 37.43
C GLU A 177 -1.95 -17.60 37.66
N ALA A 178 -2.54 -18.20 36.63
CA ALA A 178 -3.10 -19.55 36.69
C ALA A 178 -2.00 -20.62 36.94
N GLU A 179 -0.85 -20.48 36.27
CA GLU A 179 0.32 -21.36 36.48
C GLU A 179 0.86 -21.23 37.92
N ILE A 180 0.97 -20.02 38.45
CA ILE A 180 1.38 -19.75 39.85
C ILE A 180 0.39 -20.39 40.83
N ALA A 181 -0.92 -20.23 40.60
CA ALA A 181 -1.94 -20.80 41.49
C ALA A 181 -1.90 -22.34 41.47
N ALA A 182 -1.72 -22.96 40.30
CA ALA A 182 -1.58 -24.41 40.15
C ALA A 182 -0.30 -24.93 40.85
N ALA A 183 0.83 -24.25 40.63
CA ALA A 183 2.10 -24.58 41.30
C ALA A 183 2.04 -24.45 42.81
N ALA A 184 1.40 -23.39 43.34
CA ALA A 184 1.23 -23.18 44.76
C ALA A 184 0.30 -24.21 45.45
N ALA A 185 -0.62 -24.84 44.69
CA ALA A 185 -1.52 -25.88 45.19
C ALA A 185 -0.90 -27.28 45.13
N SER A 186 0.24 -27.45 44.48
CA SER A 186 0.96 -28.76 44.38
C SER A 186 1.97 -28.90 45.53
N GLU A 187 1.91 -30.02 46.22
CA GLU A 187 2.91 -30.37 47.26
C GLU A 187 4.29 -30.74 46.70
N GLU A 188 4.37 -30.99 45.35
CA GLU A 188 5.60 -31.42 44.68
C GLU A 188 6.34 -30.24 44.01
N THR A 189 5.77 -29.03 44.06
CA THR A 189 6.38 -27.86 43.35
C THR A 189 7.52 -27.32 44.21
N ASP A 190 8.69 -27.20 43.58
CA ASP A 190 9.86 -26.57 44.19
C ASP A 190 9.61 -25.06 44.38
N SER A 191 10.08 -24.55 45.49
CA SER A 191 10.00 -23.13 45.85
C SER A 191 10.73 -22.22 44.83
N GLU A 192 11.78 -22.72 44.17
CA GLU A 192 12.54 -22.04 43.14
C GLU A 192 11.72 -21.91 41.84
N ALA A 193 11.01 -22.95 41.44
CA ALA A 193 10.11 -22.92 40.25
C ALA A 193 8.96 -21.91 40.46
N LEU A 194 8.39 -21.83 41.66
CA LEU A 194 7.35 -20.87 41.97
C LEU A 194 7.89 -19.43 42.02
N ALA A 195 9.12 -19.23 42.50
CA ALA A 195 9.77 -17.92 42.48
C ALA A 195 10.06 -17.45 41.05
N ASP A 196 10.48 -18.35 40.15
CA ASP A 196 10.70 -18.07 38.73
C ASP A 196 9.40 -17.62 38.02
N LEU A 197 8.29 -18.32 38.23
CA LEU A 197 6.99 -17.93 37.70
C LEU A 197 6.54 -16.53 38.17
N ARG A 198 6.78 -16.20 39.45
CA ARG A 198 6.47 -14.86 39.98
C ARG A 198 7.34 -13.79 39.34
N LEU A 199 8.62 -14.06 39.17
CA LEU A 199 9.53 -13.13 38.47
C LEU A 199 9.08 -12.87 37.02
N ARG A 200 8.68 -13.90 36.28
CA ARG A 200 8.14 -13.75 34.93
C ARG A 200 6.86 -12.91 34.89
N LEU A 201 6.00 -13.06 35.89
CA LEU A 201 4.79 -12.24 36.00
C LEU A 201 5.14 -10.77 36.25
N ASP A 202 6.09 -10.52 37.18
CA ASP A 202 6.55 -9.16 37.48
C ASP A 202 7.25 -8.53 36.25
N GLU A 203 8.06 -9.28 35.52
CA GLU A 203 8.67 -8.83 34.26
C GLU A 203 7.61 -8.54 33.19
N ALA A 204 6.60 -9.43 33.03
CA ALA A 204 5.51 -9.20 32.08
C ALA A 204 4.74 -7.91 32.38
N ARG A 205 4.48 -7.61 33.65
CA ARG A 205 3.82 -6.38 34.09
C ARG A 205 4.68 -5.12 33.91
N ALA A 206 5.99 -5.27 34.00
CA ALA A 206 6.94 -4.18 33.83
C ALA A 206 7.29 -3.88 32.37
N LEU A 207 6.85 -4.73 31.42
CA LEU A 207 7.09 -4.54 30.00
C LEU A 207 6.45 -3.23 29.53
N ASP A 208 7.30 -2.27 29.18
CA ASP A 208 6.89 -1.05 28.49
C ASP A 208 7.11 -1.23 26.98
N THR A 209 6.08 -0.98 26.20
CA THR A 209 6.18 -1.05 24.73
C THR A 209 7.05 0.04 24.13
N GLY A 210 7.32 1.12 24.88
CA GLY A 210 7.89 2.33 24.32
C GLY A 210 6.98 2.93 23.23
N ALA A 211 7.55 3.76 22.36
CA ALA A 211 6.84 4.27 21.21
C ALA A 211 6.74 3.19 20.11
N ASP A 212 5.53 2.81 19.71
CA ASP A 212 5.32 1.85 18.62
C ASP A 212 5.96 2.38 17.31
N PRO A 213 6.97 1.70 16.76
CA PRO A 213 7.62 2.10 15.50
C PRO A 213 6.73 1.85 14.27
N GLY A 214 5.63 1.14 14.44
CA GLY A 214 4.77 0.66 13.36
C GLY A 214 5.33 -0.55 12.61
N PRO A 215 4.65 -0.95 11.54
CA PRO A 215 5.12 -2.02 10.67
C PRO A 215 6.45 -1.67 10.00
N ILE A 216 7.34 -2.66 9.95
CA ILE A 216 8.62 -2.55 9.21
C ILE A 216 8.63 -3.64 8.17
N PHE A 217 8.56 -3.24 6.91
CA PHE A 217 8.49 -4.13 5.76
C PHE A 217 9.88 -4.40 5.19
N ASP A 218 10.12 -5.65 4.79
CA ASP A 218 11.25 -5.98 3.93
C ASP A 218 10.92 -5.60 2.49
N VAL A 219 11.90 -5.03 1.79
CA VAL A 219 11.80 -4.63 0.39
C VAL A 219 12.87 -5.34 -0.40
N LEU A 220 12.48 -5.99 -1.49
CA LEU A 220 13.38 -6.65 -2.41
C LEU A 220 13.32 -6.01 -3.78
N ALA A 221 14.50 -5.91 -4.46
CA ALA A 221 14.56 -5.60 -5.88
C ALA A 221 15.52 -6.55 -6.61
N TRP A 222 15.20 -6.87 -7.86
CA TRP A 222 16.01 -7.74 -8.72
C TRP A 222 15.77 -7.41 -10.20
N HIS A 223 16.68 -7.85 -11.05
CA HIS A 223 16.52 -7.76 -12.49
C HIS A 223 16.07 -9.10 -13.05
N ASP A 224 14.94 -9.16 -13.73
CA ASP A 224 14.34 -10.42 -14.23
C ASP A 224 14.97 -10.94 -15.53
N GLY A 225 15.92 -10.21 -16.09
CA GLY A 225 16.58 -10.46 -17.36
C GLY A 225 16.19 -9.41 -18.41
N ASP A 226 15.05 -8.75 -18.25
CA ASP A 226 14.53 -7.72 -19.15
C ASP A 226 14.40 -6.36 -18.46
N GLN A 227 13.89 -6.35 -17.23
CA GLN A 227 13.63 -5.13 -16.44
C GLN A 227 13.84 -5.34 -14.95
N TRP A 228 13.95 -4.23 -14.24
CA TRP A 228 13.94 -4.24 -12.79
C TRP A 228 12.54 -4.52 -12.24
N LYS A 229 12.49 -5.33 -11.20
CA LYS A 229 11.30 -5.64 -10.40
C LYS A 229 11.58 -5.36 -8.94
N ALA A 230 10.53 -5.03 -8.19
CA ALA A 230 10.62 -4.96 -6.75
C ALA A 230 9.34 -5.48 -6.10
N ALA A 231 9.44 -5.92 -4.85
CA ALA A 231 8.32 -6.36 -4.02
C ALA A 231 8.51 -5.86 -2.59
N VAL A 232 7.39 -5.58 -1.92
CA VAL A 232 7.33 -5.17 -0.51
C VAL A 232 6.60 -6.27 0.26
N ASP A 233 7.22 -6.81 1.31
CA ASP A 233 6.56 -7.75 2.24
C ASP A 233 5.63 -6.98 3.18
N THR A 234 4.44 -6.68 2.71
CA THR A 234 3.42 -5.95 3.48
C THR A 234 2.76 -6.78 4.57
N THR A 235 3.05 -8.09 4.61
CA THR A 235 2.49 -9.02 5.60
C THR A 235 3.37 -9.17 6.83
N GLU A 236 4.64 -8.74 6.77
CA GLU A 236 5.67 -8.98 7.76
C GLU A 236 5.93 -10.48 8.05
N ALA A 237 5.44 -11.38 7.18
CA ALA A 237 5.57 -12.82 7.35
C ALA A 237 6.85 -13.42 6.73
N GLY A 238 7.47 -12.69 5.81
CA GLY A 238 8.64 -13.16 5.06
C GLY A 238 8.28 -14.13 3.91
N ASP A 239 7.02 -14.45 3.70
CA ASP A 239 6.58 -15.26 2.56
C ASP A 239 6.31 -14.36 1.36
N LEU A 240 7.26 -14.31 0.43
CA LEU A 240 7.16 -13.44 -0.74
C LEU A 240 6.21 -13.97 -1.82
N ALA A 241 5.70 -15.19 -1.68
CA ALA A 241 4.65 -15.68 -2.58
C ALA A 241 3.34 -14.90 -2.44
N GLU A 242 3.11 -14.28 -1.27
CA GLU A 242 1.96 -13.41 -1.01
C GLU A 242 2.18 -11.96 -1.47
N CYS A 243 3.41 -11.60 -1.88
CA CYS A 243 3.75 -10.26 -2.32
C CYS A 243 3.44 -10.06 -3.81
N VAL A 244 3.25 -8.80 -4.20
CA VAL A 244 3.02 -8.41 -5.60
C VAL A 244 4.29 -7.81 -6.19
N PRO A 245 5.04 -8.56 -7.04
CA PRO A 245 6.16 -7.99 -7.77
C PRO A 245 5.69 -6.96 -8.78
N MET A 246 6.25 -5.77 -8.73
CA MET A 246 5.96 -4.67 -9.66
C MET A 246 7.24 -4.18 -10.33
N SER A 247 7.09 -3.67 -11.55
CA SER A 247 8.13 -2.92 -12.23
C SER A 247 8.01 -1.43 -11.90
N ASP A 248 8.93 -0.65 -12.45
CA ASP A 248 8.86 0.81 -12.45
C ASP A 248 7.49 1.28 -12.96
N PHE A 249 6.80 2.17 -12.23
CA PHE A 249 5.43 2.56 -12.54
C PHE A 249 5.25 3.06 -13.98
N LYS A 250 6.18 3.90 -14.47
CA LYS A 250 6.11 4.45 -15.83
C LYS A 250 6.17 3.37 -16.93
N VAL A 251 6.64 2.15 -16.61
CA VAL A 251 6.74 1.04 -17.57
C VAL A 251 5.43 0.27 -17.68
N ALA A 252 4.83 -0.08 -16.54
CA ALA A 252 3.69 -0.99 -16.51
C ALA A 252 2.42 -0.42 -15.87
N GLN A 253 2.47 0.75 -15.24
CA GLN A 253 1.38 1.38 -14.47
C GLN A 253 0.79 0.41 -13.43
N GLU A 254 1.67 -0.35 -12.79
CA GLU A 254 1.31 -1.31 -11.74
C GLU A 254 1.23 -0.62 -10.38
N TRP A 255 0.27 -1.02 -9.59
CA TRP A 255 0.12 -0.58 -8.19
C TRP A 255 -0.46 -1.71 -7.35
N SER A 256 -0.30 -1.65 -6.05
CA SER A 256 -0.83 -2.59 -5.07
C SER A 256 -1.35 -1.83 -3.85
N THR A 257 -1.89 -2.56 -2.86
CA THR A 257 -2.48 -1.98 -1.66
C THR A 257 -1.77 -2.52 -0.42
N PHE A 258 -1.48 -1.66 0.55
CA PHE A 258 -0.96 -2.07 1.85
C PHE A 258 -2.04 -2.73 2.71
N GLY A 259 -1.59 -3.65 3.56
CA GLY A 259 -2.42 -4.33 4.55
C GLY A 259 -3.10 -5.58 4.03
N PRO A 260 -3.91 -6.22 4.87
CA PRO A 260 -4.61 -7.43 4.50
C PRO A 260 -5.57 -7.17 3.36
N SER A 261 -5.55 -8.07 2.37
CA SER A 261 -6.45 -8.03 1.23
C SER A 261 -7.87 -8.41 1.65
N GLY A 262 -8.86 -7.64 1.20
CA GLY A 262 -10.28 -7.95 1.37
C GLY A 262 -11.09 -6.85 2.06
N ASP A 263 -12.38 -7.13 2.30
CA ASP A 263 -13.35 -6.23 2.96
C ASP A 263 -13.22 -6.24 4.49
N ALA A 264 -12.04 -6.61 5.02
CA ALA A 264 -11.82 -6.61 6.46
C ALA A 264 -11.95 -5.18 7.00
N PRO A 265 -12.59 -4.97 8.17
CA PRO A 265 -12.66 -3.66 8.82
C PRO A 265 -11.28 -3.03 9.04
N ASP A 266 -10.25 -3.87 9.04
CA ASP A 266 -8.85 -3.52 9.28
C ASP A 266 -8.05 -3.24 8.01
N SER A 267 -8.69 -3.25 6.81
CA SER A 267 -7.99 -2.92 5.57
C SER A 267 -7.46 -1.48 5.64
N TRP A 268 -6.21 -1.31 5.22
CA TRP A 268 -5.58 0.01 5.30
C TRP A 268 -6.00 0.92 4.14
N LEU A 269 -6.45 0.32 3.04
CA LEU A 269 -6.95 1.00 1.83
C LEU A 269 -5.98 2.05 1.28
N LEU A 270 -4.68 1.88 1.49
CA LEU A 270 -3.65 2.76 0.98
C LEU A 270 -2.95 2.09 -0.19
N ASN A 271 -3.12 2.64 -1.37
CA ASN A 271 -2.44 2.16 -2.56
C ASN A 271 -1.01 2.67 -2.65
N TYR A 272 -0.14 1.87 -3.26
CA TYR A 272 1.24 2.24 -3.54
C TYR A 272 1.68 1.72 -4.90
N ASN A 273 2.64 2.41 -5.49
CA ASN A 273 3.40 1.95 -6.64
C ASN A 273 4.90 2.02 -6.34
N LEU A 274 5.70 1.46 -7.23
CA LEU A 274 7.15 1.41 -7.07
C LEU A 274 7.84 2.13 -8.24
N ASN A 275 8.96 2.79 -7.93
CA ASN A 275 9.97 3.18 -8.90
C ASN A 275 11.32 2.60 -8.45
N ILE A 276 12.17 2.25 -9.41
CA ILE A 276 13.42 1.56 -9.12
C ILE A 276 14.56 2.39 -9.72
N TRP A 277 15.43 2.87 -8.87
CA TRP A 277 16.51 3.78 -9.24
C TRP A 277 17.89 3.17 -9.05
N HIS A 278 18.87 3.70 -9.78
CA HIS A 278 20.29 3.37 -9.59
C HIS A 278 20.58 1.86 -9.62
N GLU A 279 20.04 1.17 -10.64
CA GLU A 279 20.25 -0.27 -10.83
C GLU A 279 19.84 -1.09 -9.59
N GLY A 280 18.66 -0.80 -9.04
CA GLY A 280 18.09 -1.51 -7.91
C GLY A 280 18.64 -1.12 -6.54
N ASN A 281 19.48 -0.09 -6.45
CA ASN A 281 20.03 0.36 -5.16
C ASN A 281 19.08 1.25 -4.36
N ILE A 282 18.03 1.78 -5.01
CA ILE A 282 16.95 2.52 -4.36
C ILE A 282 15.63 2.02 -4.92
N VAL A 283 14.72 1.64 -4.05
CA VAL A 283 13.30 1.42 -4.35
C VAL A 283 12.51 2.57 -3.74
N GLU A 284 11.85 3.35 -4.56
CA GLU A 284 10.94 4.40 -4.13
C GLU A 284 9.54 3.81 -4.02
N VAL A 285 8.96 3.80 -2.82
CA VAL A 285 7.59 3.37 -2.56
C VAL A 285 6.69 4.60 -2.51
N VAL A 286 5.91 4.81 -3.54
CA VAL A 286 5.09 6.01 -3.71
C VAL A 286 3.69 5.76 -3.18
N THR A 287 3.24 6.58 -2.23
CA THR A 287 1.86 6.64 -1.75
C THR A 287 1.36 8.08 -1.77
N ASN A 288 0.06 8.27 -1.70
CA ASN A 288 -0.49 9.60 -1.43
C ASN A 288 -0.43 9.93 0.08
N ALA A 289 -0.01 11.14 0.43
CA ALA A 289 0.00 11.63 1.82
C ALA A 289 -1.38 12.15 2.28
N GLY A 290 -2.31 12.35 1.34
CA GLY A 290 -3.67 12.80 1.60
C GLY A 290 -4.52 12.76 0.32
N ALA A 291 -5.82 13.00 0.46
CA ALA A 291 -6.78 12.89 -0.65
C ALA A 291 -6.74 14.09 -1.63
N HIS A 292 -6.07 15.20 -1.28
CA HIS A 292 -6.15 16.46 -2.03
C HIS A 292 -5.61 16.28 -3.46
N GLY A 293 -4.43 15.72 -3.65
CA GLY A 293 -3.84 15.50 -4.98
C GLY A 293 -4.70 14.61 -5.88
N THR A 294 -5.32 13.57 -5.34
CA THR A 294 -6.27 12.72 -6.07
C THR A 294 -7.51 13.49 -6.49
N HIS A 295 -8.06 14.34 -5.61
CA HIS A 295 -9.19 15.19 -5.93
C HIS A 295 -8.83 16.22 -7.02
N VAL A 296 -7.68 16.86 -6.94
CA VAL A 296 -7.16 17.78 -7.98
C VAL A 296 -7.02 17.06 -9.31
N ALA A 297 -6.45 15.84 -9.32
CA ALA A 297 -6.29 15.03 -10.52
C ALA A 297 -7.65 14.67 -11.15
N ALA A 298 -8.63 14.24 -10.34
CA ALA A 298 -9.97 13.91 -10.81
C ALA A 298 -10.70 15.12 -11.37
N THR A 299 -10.64 16.28 -10.69
CA THR A 299 -11.22 17.53 -11.18
C THR A 299 -10.58 17.98 -12.50
N THR A 300 -9.25 17.79 -12.63
CA THR A 300 -8.52 18.16 -13.84
C THR A 300 -8.87 17.27 -15.03
N ALA A 301 -8.81 15.93 -14.84
CA ALA A 301 -8.79 15.01 -15.96
C ALA A 301 -9.56 13.70 -15.71
N GLY A 302 -10.37 13.60 -14.67
CA GLY A 302 -11.17 12.39 -14.40
C GLY A 302 -12.03 12.00 -15.60
N TYR A 303 -12.16 10.71 -15.89
CA TYR A 303 -12.99 10.18 -16.95
C TYR A 303 -13.94 9.11 -16.44
N PHE A 304 -15.22 9.37 -16.51
CA PHE A 304 -16.33 8.51 -16.07
C PHE A 304 -17.26 8.26 -17.26
N PRO A 305 -17.05 7.20 -18.04
CA PRO A 305 -17.80 6.94 -19.27
C PRO A 305 -19.30 6.77 -19.02
N ASP A 306 -19.67 6.17 -17.88
CA ASP A 306 -21.07 5.89 -17.52
C ASP A 306 -21.76 7.10 -16.83
N GLN A 307 -20.99 8.09 -16.40
CA GLN A 307 -21.45 9.29 -15.71
C GLN A 307 -20.67 10.53 -16.22
N PRO A 308 -20.90 10.96 -17.47
CA PRO A 308 -20.11 12.02 -18.09
C PRO A 308 -20.19 13.39 -17.39
N GLU A 309 -21.22 13.60 -16.59
CA GLU A 309 -21.38 14.77 -15.72
C GLU A 309 -20.31 14.85 -14.62
N LEU A 310 -19.71 13.71 -14.24
CA LEU A 310 -18.61 13.63 -13.27
C LEU A 310 -17.21 13.76 -13.93
N ASN A 311 -17.12 13.87 -15.25
CA ASN A 311 -15.84 14.02 -15.93
C ASN A 311 -15.12 15.30 -15.45
N GLY A 312 -13.81 15.22 -15.31
CA GLY A 312 -12.95 16.39 -15.12
C GLY A 312 -13.01 17.35 -16.32
N ILE A 313 -12.27 18.43 -16.24
CA ILE A 313 -12.26 19.48 -17.28
C ILE A 313 -11.66 18.96 -18.59
N ALA A 314 -10.61 18.14 -18.52
CA ALA A 314 -9.85 17.62 -19.65
C ALA A 314 -9.77 16.08 -19.61
N PRO A 315 -10.88 15.35 -19.81
CA PRO A 315 -10.92 13.89 -19.61
C PRO A 315 -10.01 13.09 -20.56
N GLY A 316 -9.55 13.69 -21.65
CA GLY A 316 -8.56 13.11 -22.56
C GLY A 316 -7.11 13.33 -22.16
N ALA A 317 -6.83 14.20 -21.19
CA ALA A 317 -5.46 14.43 -20.74
C ALA A 317 -4.91 13.24 -19.92
N GLN A 318 -3.60 12.99 -20.07
CA GLN A 318 -2.84 12.12 -19.21
C GLN A 318 -2.23 12.89 -18.04
N LEU A 319 -1.94 12.21 -16.94
CA LEU A 319 -1.44 12.80 -15.71
C LEU A 319 -0.05 12.26 -15.35
N VAL A 320 0.77 13.13 -14.76
CA VAL A 320 1.99 12.78 -14.03
C VAL A 320 1.77 13.20 -12.58
N SER A 321 1.81 12.26 -11.66
CA SER A 321 1.70 12.53 -10.22
C SER A 321 3.09 12.83 -9.66
N VAL A 322 3.26 14.00 -9.05
CA VAL A 322 4.48 14.38 -8.35
C VAL A 322 4.12 14.73 -6.90
N LYS A 323 4.39 13.83 -5.99
CA LYS A 323 4.16 14.05 -4.56
C LYS A 323 5.24 15.01 -4.04
N ILE A 324 4.83 16.20 -3.60
CA ILE A 324 5.71 17.25 -3.04
C ILE A 324 5.44 17.55 -1.56
N GLY A 325 4.41 16.93 -0.98
CA GLY A 325 4.04 17.04 0.42
C GLY A 325 3.84 15.66 1.04
N ASP A 326 4.32 15.47 2.25
CA ASP A 326 4.13 14.26 3.03
C ASP A 326 3.48 14.57 4.39
N SER A 327 3.20 13.53 5.16
CA SER A 327 2.56 13.64 6.48
C SER A 327 3.40 14.40 7.53
N ARG A 328 4.66 14.76 7.20
CA ARG A 328 5.54 15.55 8.08
C ARG A 328 5.33 17.05 7.90
N LEU A 329 4.68 17.47 6.83
CA LEU A 329 4.44 18.86 6.46
C LEU A 329 2.99 19.31 6.71
N GLY A 330 2.13 18.42 7.20
CA GLY A 330 0.72 18.67 7.48
C GLY A 330 0.43 18.98 8.95
#